data_b328af4fd67eb1db013187ca121191de
#
_entry.id   b328af4fd67eb1db013187ca121191de
#
_cell.length_a   1.000
_cell.length_b   1.000
_cell.length_c   1.000
_cell.angle_alpha   90.00
_cell.angle_beta   90.00
_cell.angle_gamma   90.00
#
_symmetry.space_group_name_H-M   'P 1'
#
loop_
_entity.id
_entity.type
_entity.pdbx_description
1 polymer ?
#
loop_
_entity_poly.entity_id
_entity_poly.type
_entity_poly.pdbx_seq_one_letter_code
_entity_poly.pdbx_strand_id
1 'polypeptide(L)'
;MNRTRIGLLTLACTLSWAALSPFILAQRGSVAVDWKAELAKAKAGIEKNPRSAFWHNQAGVAYDALGNFESAVKETKLATTLDPSNPTNYYALYALYKKKAMHSEQRQVLLDALEKDANNPVGRFEFAYILEEEKHWADSLREYQVAKRLAASVKGPNYIDPRGNVYEVEGVQEEVDKAIDRVAKLDKAGQLQK
;
A
#
# COMPACT_ATOMS: atom_id res chain seq x y z
N MET A 1 43.09 -25.00 14.71
CA MET A 1 41.71 -25.18 15.21
C MET A 1 41.27 -23.89 15.88
N ASN A 2 40.64 -22.99 15.14
CA ASN A 2 40.00 -21.78 15.68
C ASN A 2 38.63 -21.66 15.08
N ARG A 3 37.60 -21.92 15.89
CA ARG A 3 36.19 -21.70 15.56
C ARG A 3 35.86 -20.26 15.91
N THR A 4 35.76 -19.41 14.90
CA THR A 4 35.19 -18.06 15.05
C THR A 4 33.65 -18.18 15.08
N ARG A 5 33.07 -17.86 16.22
CA ARG A 5 31.64 -17.70 16.43
C ARG A 5 31.19 -16.45 15.66
N ILE A 6 30.42 -16.64 14.63
CA ILE A 6 29.66 -15.56 13.98
C ILE A 6 28.41 -15.34 14.83
N GLY A 7 28.37 -14.21 15.51
CA GLY A 7 27.21 -13.77 16.27
C GLY A 7 26.06 -13.44 15.31
N LEU A 8 24.92 -14.10 15.50
CA LEU A 8 23.65 -13.69 14.88
C LEU A 8 23.23 -12.35 15.50
N LEU A 9 23.45 -11.28 14.76
CA LEU A 9 22.72 -10.03 14.95
C LEU A 9 21.30 -10.25 14.40
N THR A 10 20.36 -10.46 15.30
CA THR A 10 18.94 -10.33 14.99
C THR A 10 18.63 -8.86 14.70
N LEU A 11 18.80 -8.45 13.45
CA LEU A 11 18.16 -7.23 12.97
C LEU A 11 16.65 -7.51 12.97
N ALA A 12 15.97 -6.91 13.93
CA ALA A 12 14.51 -6.73 13.86
C ALA A 12 14.23 -5.86 12.63
N CYS A 13 13.96 -6.50 11.48
CA CYS A 13 13.40 -5.83 10.32
C CYS A 13 11.99 -5.40 10.69
N THR A 14 11.86 -4.20 11.26
CA THR A 14 10.62 -3.42 11.15
C THR A 14 10.53 -2.99 9.69
N LEU A 15 10.04 -3.89 8.84
CA LEU A 15 9.68 -3.57 7.47
C LEU A 15 8.55 -2.55 7.51
N SER A 16 8.94 -1.28 7.45
CA SER A 16 8.04 -0.17 7.18
C SER A 16 7.46 -0.40 5.79
N TRP A 17 6.22 -0.84 5.73
CA TRP A 17 5.41 -1.01 4.50
C TRP A 17 5.08 0.35 3.84
N ALA A 18 5.94 1.33 4.01
CA ALA A 18 5.76 2.69 3.49
C ALA A 18 5.94 2.81 1.97
N ALA A 19 5.96 1.71 1.21
CA ALA A 19 6.39 1.80 -0.17
C ALA A 19 5.64 0.88 -1.14
N LEU A 20 4.32 0.76 -1.02
CA LEU A 20 3.49 0.21 -2.09
C LEU A 20 3.06 1.33 -3.06
N SER A 21 4.05 2.05 -3.56
CA SER A 21 3.87 2.85 -4.78
C SER A 21 4.19 1.95 -5.97
N PRO A 22 3.41 1.96 -7.08
CA PRO A 22 3.71 1.19 -8.29
C PRO A 22 5.09 1.52 -8.92
N PHE A 23 5.83 2.41 -8.29
CA PHE A 23 7.16 2.88 -8.69
C PHE A 23 8.32 2.01 -8.15
N ILE A 24 8.09 1.02 -7.28
CA ILE A 24 9.17 0.25 -6.61
C ILE A 24 9.71 -0.90 -7.46
N LEU A 25 9.10 -1.22 -8.60
CA LEU A 25 9.68 -2.20 -9.55
C LEU A 25 11.00 -1.74 -10.20
N ALA A 26 11.47 -0.51 -9.96
CA ALA A 26 12.71 0.03 -10.49
C ALA A 26 13.96 -0.21 -9.62
N GLN A 27 13.86 -0.83 -8.45
CA GLN A 27 15.02 -0.98 -7.53
C GLN A 27 15.76 -2.33 -7.63
N ARG A 28 15.95 -2.87 -8.81
CA ARG A 28 17.02 -3.88 -9.03
C ARG A 28 18.35 -3.27 -9.47
N GLY A 29 18.60 -2.05 -9.11
CA GLY A 29 19.89 -1.37 -9.25
C GLY A 29 19.69 -0.02 -8.57
N SER A 30 20.37 0.26 -7.47
CA SER A 30 20.22 1.45 -6.66
C SER A 30 20.67 2.73 -7.39
N VAL A 31 19.93 3.13 -8.40
CA VAL A 31 19.99 4.51 -8.89
C VAL A 31 19.08 5.32 -7.99
N ALA A 32 19.65 6.21 -7.18
CA ALA A 32 18.86 7.14 -6.40
C ALA A 32 17.95 7.93 -7.34
N VAL A 33 16.63 7.86 -7.13
CA VAL A 33 15.66 8.58 -7.95
C VAL A 33 15.81 10.08 -7.68
N ASP A 34 16.03 10.87 -8.70
CA ASP A 34 15.99 12.33 -8.58
C ASP A 34 14.53 12.81 -8.58
N TRP A 35 13.94 12.88 -7.38
CA TRP A 35 12.56 13.31 -7.20
C TRP A 35 12.29 14.74 -7.65
N LYS A 36 13.30 15.62 -7.69
CA LYS A 36 13.17 16.97 -8.25
C LYS A 36 12.99 16.91 -9.76
N ALA A 37 13.77 16.08 -10.44
CA ALA A 37 13.63 15.85 -11.88
C ALA A 37 12.28 15.20 -12.22
N GLU A 38 11.83 14.20 -11.44
CA GLU A 38 10.52 13.57 -11.64
C GLU A 38 9.37 14.56 -11.40
N LEU A 39 9.47 15.44 -10.40
CA LEU A 39 8.50 16.50 -10.18
C LEU A 39 8.47 17.50 -11.36
N ALA A 40 9.62 17.89 -11.87
CA ALA A 40 9.69 18.78 -13.03
C ALA A 40 9.04 18.16 -14.27
N LYS A 41 9.28 16.89 -14.50
CA LYS A 41 8.66 16.11 -15.58
C LYS A 41 7.15 16.03 -15.43
N ALA A 42 6.67 15.73 -14.21
CA ALA A 42 5.24 15.67 -13.94
C ALA A 42 4.56 17.03 -14.18
N LYS A 43 5.17 18.13 -13.71
CA LYS A 43 4.68 19.50 -13.98
C LYS A 43 4.62 19.83 -15.47
N ALA A 44 5.66 19.51 -16.24
CA ALA A 44 5.64 19.70 -17.68
C ALA A 44 4.54 18.85 -18.37
N GLY A 45 4.26 17.63 -17.82
CA GLY A 45 3.15 16.80 -18.28
C GLY A 45 1.78 17.44 -17.98
N ILE A 46 1.61 18.05 -16.79
CA ILE A 46 0.41 18.78 -16.40
C ILE A 46 0.22 20.04 -17.29
N GLU A 47 1.28 20.78 -17.58
CA GLU A 47 1.21 21.94 -18.49
C GLU A 47 0.70 21.54 -19.89
N LYS A 48 1.16 20.40 -20.41
CA LYS A 48 0.70 19.89 -21.72
C LYS A 48 -0.72 19.31 -21.66
N ASN A 49 -1.09 18.68 -20.58
CA ASN A 49 -2.40 18.08 -20.37
C ASN A 49 -2.87 18.26 -18.93
N PRO A 50 -3.52 19.41 -18.60
CA PRO A 50 -3.98 19.73 -17.24
C PRO A 50 -5.07 18.79 -16.69
N ARG A 51 -5.65 17.93 -17.52
CA ARG A 51 -6.67 16.94 -17.11
C ARG A 51 -6.12 15.51 -17.06
N SER A 52 -4.82 15.32 -17.09
CA SER A 52 -4.20 14.00 -17.00
C SER A 52 -4.08 13.55 -15.54
N ALA A 53 -4.96 12.64 -15.10
CA ALA A 53 -4.86 12.02 -13.77
C ALA A 53 -3.48 11.38 -13.54
N PHE A 54 -2.87 10.81 -14.58
CA PHE A 54 -1.54 10.23 -14.52
C PHE A 54 -0.48 11.24 -14.05
N TRP A 55 -0.42 12.43 -14.69
CA TRP A 55 0.60 13.42 -14.33
C TRP A 55 0.36 14.04 -12.95
N HIS A 56 -0.90 14.22 -12.55
CA HIS A 56 -1.24 14.65 -11.20
C HIS A 56 -0.83 13.59 -10.15
N ASN A 57 -1.06 12.31 -10.41
CA ASN A 57 -0.60 11.23 -9.53
C ASN A 57 0.93 11.22 -9.42
N GLN A 58 1.66 11.33 -10.54
CA GLN A 58 3.13 11.38 -10.54
C GLN A 58 3.66 12.61 -9.78
N ALA A 59 3.02 13.77 -9.91
CA ALA A 59 3.37 14.95 -9.13
C ALA A 59 3.13 14.71 -7.64
N GLY A 60 2.02 14.06 -7.27
CA GLY A 60 1.71 13.69 -5.89
C GLY A 60 2.79 12.80 -5.27
N VAL A 61 3.21 11.75 -5.97
CA VAL A 61 4.29 10.86 -5.54
C VAL A 61 5.61 11.60 -5.36
N ALA A 62 5.97 12.45 -6.32
CA ALA A 62 7.21 13.23 -6.25
C ALA A 62 7.19 14.25 -5.10
N TYR A 63 6.05 14.90 -4.85
CA TYR A 63 5.89 15.81 -3.71
C TYR A 63 6.01 15.07 -2.37
N ASP A 64 5.42 13.88 -2.24
CA ASP A 64 5.57 13.06 -1.01
C ASP A 64 7.02 12.68 -0.75
N ALA A 65 7.73 12.23 -1.78
CA ALA A 65 9.15 11.88 -1.68
C ALA A 65 10.04 13.08 -1.30
N LEU A 66 9.64 14.29 -1.70
CA LEU A 66 10.27 15.56 -1.32
C LEU A 66 9.79 16.12 0.03
N GLY A 67 8.90 15.42 0.73
CA GLY A 67 8.38 15.81 2.04
C GLY A 67 7.28 16.88 2.03
N ASN A 68 6.76 17.25 0.86
CA ASN A 68 5.66 18.22 0.74
C ASN A 68 4.31 17.50 0.73
N PHE A 69 3.83 17.17 1.92
CA PHE A 69 2.60 16.40 2.12
C PHE A 69 1.35 17.11 1.57
N GLU A 70 1.20 18.41 1.80
CA GLU A 70 0.01 19.15 1.39
C GLU A 70 -0.13 19.16 -0.14
N SER A 71 0.98 19.42 -0.85
CA SER A 71 0.99 19.34 -2.32
C SER A 71 0.77 17.93 -2.81
N ALA A 72 1.33 16.91 -2.15
CA ALA A 72 1.12 15.52 -2.50
C ALA A 72 -0.37 15.15 -2.41
N VAL A 73 -1.03 15.47 -1.30
CA VAL A 73 -2.47 15.20 -1.12
C VAL A 73 -3.30 15.95 -2.16
N LYS A 74 -3.00 17.23 -2.41
CA LYS A 74 -3.72 18.06 -3.40
C LYS A 74 -3.68 17.42 -4.78
N GLU A 75 -2.49 17.08 -5.26
CA GLU A 75 -2.30 16.53 -6.61
C GLU A 75 -2.92 15.13 -6.72
N THR A 76 -2.76 14.28 -5.71
CA THR A 76 -3.34 12.94 -5.71
C THR A 76 -4.87 12.97 -5.63
N LYS A 77 -5.49 13.88 -4.85
CA LYS A 77 -6.95 14.10 -4.86
C LYS A 77 -7.44 14.54 -6.23
N LEU A 78 -6.69 15.41 -6.90
CA LEU A 78 -7.06 15.82 -8.25
C LEU A 78 -6.98 14.64 -9.22
N ALA A 79 -5.99 13.75 -9.07
CA ALA A 79 -5.92 12.52 -9.86
C ALA A 79 -7.13 11.60 -9.65
N THR A 80 -7.62 11.42 -8.40
CA THR A 80 -8.84 10.64 -8.14
C THR A 80 -10.09 11.29 -8.75
N THR A 81 -10.15 12.62 -8.81
CA THR A 81 -11.26 13.36 -9.42
C THR A 81 -11.24 13.25 -10.95
N LEU A 82 -10.06 13.29 -11.56
CA LEU A 82 -9.90 13.24 -13.01
C LEU A 82 -10.09 11.83 -13.59
N ASP A 83 -9.70 10.80 -12.84
CA ASP A 83 -9.94 9.39 -13.20
C ASP A 83 -10.44 8.61 -11.97
N PRO A 84 -11.73 8.72 -11.65
CA PRO A 84 -12.33 8.10 -10.48
C PRO A 84 -12.47 6.57 -10.60
N SER A 85 -12.21 5.99 -11.77
CA SER A 85 -12.24 4.55 -11.99
C SER A 85 -10.87 3.88 -11.79
N ASN A 86 -9.81 4.65 -11.53
CA ASN A 86 -8.47 4.11 -11.37
C ASN A 86 -8.13 3.87 -9.88
N PRO A 87 -8.08 2.62 -9.40
CA PRO A 87 -7.79 2.32 -8.01
C PRO A 87 -6.40 2.80 -7.56
N THR A 88 -5.42 2.88 -8.48
CA THR A 88 -4.06 3.34 -8.16
C THR A 88 -4.04 4.76 -7.58
N ASN A 89 -4.93 5.65 -8.05
CA ASN A 89 -5.01 7.00 -7.53
C ASN A 89 -5.45 7.00 -6.05
N TYR A 90 -6.38 6.13 -5.69
CA TYR A 90 -6.87 5.96 -4.32
C TYR A 90 -5.81 5.30 -3.43
N TYR A 91 -5.09 4.27 -3.93
CA TYR A 91 -3.99 3.67 -3.17
C TYR A 91 -2.84 4.64 -2.92
N ALA A 92 -2.53 5.54 -3.85
CA ALA A 92 -1.56 6.60 -3.64
C ALA A 92 -2.02 7.55 -2.51
N LEU A 93 -3.27 7.95 -2.51
CA LEU A 93 -3.85 8.81 -1.46
C LEU A 93 -3.92 8.07 -0.11
N TYR A 94 -4.27 6.78 -0.11
CA TYR A 94 -4.22 5.91 1.07
C TYR A 94 -2.83 5.91 1.71
N ALA A 95 -1.78 5.72 0.91
CA ALA A 95 -0.40 5.69 1.40
C ALA A 95 0.01 7.03 2.07
N LEU A 96 -0.44 8.16 1.52
CA LEU A 96 -0.23 9.48 2.11
C LEU A 96 -0.88 9.60 3.48
N TYR A 97 -2.15 9.22 3.60
CA TYR A 97 -2.88 9.26 4.87
C TYR A 97 -2.34 8.28 5.90
N LYS A 98 -1.94 7.07 5.46
CA LYS A 98 -1.29 6.08 6.32
C LYS A 98 0.00 6.64 6.95
N LYS A 99 0.85 7.28 6.15
CA LYS A 99 2.11 7.90 6.58
C LYS A 99 1.90 8.99 7.64
N LYS A 100 0.74 9.66 7.65
CA LYS A 100 0.36 10.72 8.59
C LYS A 100 -0.57 10.25 9.70
N ALA A 101 -0.85 8.96 9.80
CA ALA A 101 -1.80 8.39 10.76
C ALA A 101 -3.19 9.06 10.75
N MET A 102 -3.66 9.48 9.57
CA MET A 102 -4.97 10.07 9.35
C MET A 102 -6.00 8.94 9.16
N HIS A 103 -6.35 8.28 10.26
CA HIS A 103 -7.07 6.98 10.26
C HIS A 103 -8.43 7.03 9.57
N SER A 104 -9.22 8.08 9.76
CA SER A 104 -10.55 8.21 9.13
C SER A 104 -10.45 8.36 7.61
N GLU A 105 -9.57 9.23 7.14
CA GLU A 105 -9.33 9.46 5.71
C GLU A 105 -8.67 8.23 5.06
N GLN A 106 -7.73 7.61 5.76
CA GLN A 106 -7.06 6.38 5.33
C GLN A 106 -8.10 5.28 5.07
N ARG A 107 -9.01 5.04 6.03
CA ARG A 107 -10.05 4.02 5.91
C ARG A 107 -11.00 4.30 4.75
N GLN A 108 -11.49 5.54 4.64
CA GLN A 108 -12.43 5.90 3.59
C GLN A 108 -11.83 5.70 2.20
N VAL A 109 -10.63 6.22 1.97
CA VAL A 109 -9.96 6.12 0.66
C VAL A 109 -9.61 4.68 0.30
N LEU A 110 -9.28 3.83 1.29
CA LEU A 110 -9.05 2.41 1.03
C LEU A 110 -10.32 1.68 0.62
N LEU A 111 -11.46 2.02 1.23
CA LEU A 111 -12.77 1.50 0.82
C LEU A 111 -13.12 1.93 -0.61
N ASP A 112 -12.86 3.20 -0.94
CA ASP A 112 -13.06 3.71 -2.31
C ASP A 112 -12.17 2.96 -3.32
N ALA A 113 -10.92 2.66 -2.97
CA ALA A 113 -10.02 1.86 -3.79
C ALA A 113 -10.54 0.44 -4.01
N LEU A 114 -11.01 -0.22 -2.94
CA LEU A 114 -11.56 -1.57 -2.98
C LEU A 114 -12.90 -1.65 -3.73
N GLU A 115 -13.68 -0.57 -3.77
CA GLU A 115 -14.86 -0.49 -4.63
C GLU A 115 -14.48 -0.56 -6.12
N LYS A 116 -13.32 0.00 -6.50
CA LYS A 116 -12.83 -0.02 -7.89
C LYS A 116 -12.08 -1.31 -8.24
N ASP A 117 -11.44 -1.94 -7.25
CA ASP A 117 -10.71 -3.19 -7.41
C ASP A 117 -10.89 -4.09 -6.18
N ALA A 118 -12.05 -4.74 -6.11
CA ALA A 118 -12.45 -5.61 -4.99
C ALA A 118 -11.54 -6.85 -4.82
N ASN A 119 -10.81 -7.22 -5.87
CA ASN A 119 -9.98 -8.42 -5.89
C ASN A 119 -8.49 -8.13 -5.64
N ASN A 120 -8.14 -6.92 -5.25
CA ASN A 120 -6.77 -6.59 -4.90
C ASN A 120 -6.38 -7.23 -3.56
N PRO A 121 -5.48 -8.23 -3.54
CA PRO A 121 -5.09 -8.90 -2.30
C PRO A 121 -4.38 -7.97 -1.31
N VAL A 122 -3.61 -7.00 -1.82
CA VAL A 122 -2.91 -6.01 -0.99
C VAL A 122 -3.91 -5.06 -0.33
N GLY A 123 -4.88 -4.56 -1.10
CA GLY A 123 -5.94 -3.70 -0.56
C GLY A 123 -6.78 -4.40 0.50
N ARG A 124 -7.10 -5.67 0.30
CA ARG A 124 -7.83 -6.50 1.29
C ARG A 124 -7.03 -6.72 2.56
N PHE A 125 -5.73 -7.00 2.43
CA PHE A 125 -4.83 -7.13 3.57
C PHE A 125 -4.76 -5.83 4.39
N GLU A 126 -4.59 -4.69 3.73
CA GLU A 126 -4.54 -3.38 4.39
C GLU A 126 -5.86 -3.03 5.08
N PHE A 127 -7.00 -3.40 4.49
CA PHE A 127 -8.30 -3.19 5.12
C PHE A 127 -8.49 -4.09 6.35
N ALA A 128 -8.06 -5.35 6.29
CA ALA A 128 -8.06 -6.25 7.43
C ALA A 128 -7.21 -5.69 8.58
N TYR A 129 -6.07 -5.10 8.27
CA TYR A 129 -5.20 -4.47 9.27
C TYR A 129 -5.88 -3.27 9.96
N ILE A 130 -6.56 -2.40 9.21
CA ILE A 130 -7.35 -1.29 9.80
C ILE A 130 -8.42 -1.83 10.75
N LEU A 131 -9.17 -2.85 10.33
CA LEU A 131 -10.19 -3.48 11.17
C LEU A 131 -9.60 -4.11 12.45
N GLU A 132 -8.38 -4.66 12.37
CA GLU A 132 -7.66 -5.17 13.53
C GLU A 132 -7.29 -4.05 14.52
N GLU A 133 -6.77 -2.93 14.03
CA GLU A 133 -6.47 -1.75 14.86
C GLU A 133 -7.73 -1.18 15.53
N GLU A 134 -8.86 -1.19 14.82
CA GLU A 134 -10.17 -0.79 15.33
C GLU A 134 -10.81 -1.85 16.25
N LYS A 135 -10.15 -2.99 16.49
CA LYS A 135 -10.61 -4.13 17.30
C LYS A 135 -11.87 -4.82 16.73
N HIS A 136 -12.11 -4.68 15.43
CA HIS A 136 -13.15 -5.41 14.70
C HIS A 136 -12.63 -6.79 14.28
N TRP A 137 -12.29 -7.62 15.28
CA TRP A 137 -11.51 -8.86 15.11
C TRP A 137 -12.13 -9.86 14.11
N ALA A 138 -13.44 -10.09 14.23
CA ALA A 138 -14.13 -11.03 13.35
C ALA A 138 -14.13 -10.57 11.89
N ASP A 139 -14.28 -9.27 11.66
CA ASP A 139 -14.27 -8.68 10.33
C ASP A 139 -12.84 -8.68 9.77
N SER A 140 -11.87 -8.32 10.60
CA SER A 140 -10.45 -8.38 10.27
C SER A 140 -10.05 -9.78 9.83
N LEU A 141 -10.42 -10.81 10.58
CA LEU A 141 -10.13 -12.21 10.24
C LEU A 141 -10.74 -12.60 8.89
N ARG A 142 -11.98 -12.19 8.61
CA ARG A 142 -12.64 -12.45 7.32
C ARG A 142 -11.87 -11.82 6.16
N GLU A 143 -11.48 -10.56 6.30
CA GLU A 143 -10.74 -9.85 5.24
C GLU A 143 -9.33 -10.42 5.05
N TYR A 144 -8.63 -10.84 6.11
CA TYR A 144 -7.36 -11.56 5.98
C TYR A 144 -7.52 -12.87 5.20
N GLN A 145 -8.59 -13.65 5.47
CA GLN A 145 -8.86 -14.87 4.72
C GLN A 145 -9.19 -14.60 3.24
N VAL A 146 -9.86 -13.47 2.94
CA VAL A 146 -10.09 -13.04 1.56
C VAL A 146 -8.76 -12.68 0.90
N ALA A 147 -7.93 -11.86 1.55
CA ALA A 147 -6.62 -11.47 1.05
C ALA A 147 -5.75 -12.70 0.75
N LYS A 148 -5.73 -13.68 1.66
CA LYS A 148 -5.01 -14.96 1.47
C LYS A 148 -5.45 -15.71 0.22
N ARG A 149 -6.76 -15.89 0.04
CA ARG A 149 -7.30 -16.60 -1.14
C ARG A 149 -6.96 -15.87 -2.44
N LEU A 150 -7.08 -14.53 -2.44
CA LEU A 150 -6.75 -13.70 -3.60
C LEU A 150 -5.26 -13.78 -3.92
N ALA A 151 -4.38 -13.63 -2.92
CA ALA A 151 -2.93 -13.74 -3.11
C ALA A 151 -2.53 -15.12 -3.64
N ALA A 152 -3.13 -16.20 -3.13
CA ALA A 152 -2.87 -17.56 -3.60
C ALA A 152 -3.34 -17.80 -5.05
N SER A 153 -4.28 -17.02 -5.57
CA SER A 153 -4.75 -17.10 -6.96
C SER A 153 -3.83 -16.37 -7.94
N VAL A 154 -2.94 -15.51 -7.46
CA VAL A 154 -2.01 -14.76 -8.29
C VAL A 154 -0.87 -15.65 -8.75
N LYS A 155 -0.62 -15.67 -10.06
CA LYS A 155 0.52 -16.39 -10.64
C LYS A 155 1.75 -15.48 -10.67
N GLY A 156 2.66 -15.69 -9.70
CA GLY A 156 3.89 -14.91 -9.61
C GLY A 156 3.87 -13.86 -8.49
N PRO A 157 4.90 -13.00 -8.42
CA PRO A 157 5.09 -12.08 -7.30
C PRO A 157 4.16 -10.86 -7.33
N ASN A 158 3.45 -10.63 -8.44
CA ASN A 158 2.69 -9.42 -8.67
C ASN A 158 1.23 -9.71 -9.02
N TYR A 159 0.30 -9.02 -8.37
CA TYR A 159 -1.07 -8.87 -8.82
C TYR A 159 -1.15 -7.75 -9.86
N ILE A 160 -1.82 -8.01 -10.97
CA ILE A 160 -2.09 -7.02 -12.03
C ILE A 160 -3.58 -6.78 -12.06
N ASP A 161 -4.01 -5.54 -11.81
CA ASP A 161 -5.41 -5.17 -11.87
C ASP A 161 -5.93 -5.14 -13.33
N PRO A 162 -7.25 -5.05 -13.56
CA PRO A 162 -7.83 -5.01 -14.91
C PRO A 162 -7.35 -3.85 -15.79
N ARG A 163 -6.73 -2.85 -15.22
CA ARG A 163 -6.15 -1.68 -15.93
C ARG A 163 -4.65 -1.82 -16.21
N GLY A 164 -4.03 -2.93 -15.76
CA GLY A 164 -2.61 -3.21 -15.93
C GLY A 164 -1.72 -2.60 -14.85
N ASN A 165 -2.28 -2.04 -13.76
CA ASN A 165 -1.47 -1.60 -12.62
C ASN A 165 -0.93 -2.81 -11.85
N VAL A 166 0.32 -2.71 -11.40
CA VAL A 166 1.06 -3.82 -10.79
C VAL A 166 1.22 -3.58 -9.30
N TYR A 167 0.85 -4.58 -8.50
CA TYR A 167 0.99 -4.58 -7.05
C TYR A 167 1.80 -5.80 -6.62
N GLU A 168 2.85 -5.60 -5.84
CA GLU A 168 3.66 -6.68 -5.30
C GLU A 168 2.86 -7.45 -4.26
N VAL A 169 2.76 -8.76 -4.42
CA VAL A 169 2.07 -9.68 -3.49
C VAL A 169 3.02 -10.70 -2.86
N GLU A 170 4.30 -10.65 -3.24
CA GLU A 170 5.34 -11.46 -2.59
C GLU A 170 5.43 -11.08 -1.11
N GLY A 171 5.31 -12.07 -0.23
CA GLY A 171 5.27 -11.84 1.21
C GLY A 171 3.89 -11.52 1.80
N VAL A 172 2.91 -11.06 1.01
CA VAL A 172 1.54 -10.81 1.52
C VAL A 172 0.97 -12.08 2.15
N GLN A 173 1.17 -13.24 1.55
CA GLN A 173 0.64 -14.50 2.04
C GLN A 173 1.24 -14.87 3.40
N GLU A 174 2.55 -14.70 3.60
CA GLU A 174 3.22 -14.93 4.87
C GLU A 174 2.73 -13.98 5.97
N GLU A 175 2.60 -12.69 5.64
CA GLU A 175 2.10 -11.69 6.60
C GLU A 175 0.63 -11.92 6.95
N VAL A 176 -0.19 -12.33 6.00
CA VAL A 176 -1.59 -12.73 6.23
C VAL A 176 -1.66 -13.95 7.15
N ASP A 177 -0.82 -14.97 6.97
CA ASP A 177 -0.81 -16.14 7.84
C ASP A 177 -0.43 -15.78 9.28
N LYS A 178 0.58 -14.92 9.46
CA LYS A 178 0.95 -14.39 10.78
C LYS A 178 -0.20 -13.59 11.41
N ALA A 179 -0.91 -12.80 10.64
CA ALA A 179 -2.05 -12.00 11.11
C ALA A 179 -3.23 -12.89 11.52
N ILE A 180 -3.57 -13.90 10.73
CA ILE A 180 -4.61 -14.87 11.05
C ILE A 180 -4.29 -15.59 12.37
N ASP A 181 -3.06 -16.07 12.54
CA ASP A 181 -2.63 -16.74 13.76
C ASP A 181 -2.69 -15.80 14.98
N ARG A 182 -2.31 -14.55 14.81
CA ARG A 182 -2.39 -13.52 15.86
C ARG A 182 -3.84 -13.27 16.29
N VAL A 183 -4.72 -13.01 15.33
CA VAL A 183 -6.15 -12.72 15.59
C VAL A 183 -6.84 -13.96 16.19
N ALA A 184 -6.55 -15.17 15.70
CA ALA A 184 -7.13 -16.41 16.25
C ALA A 184 -6.71 -16.68 17.71
N LYS A 185 -5.51 -16.24 18.11
CA LYS A 185 -5.08 -16.32 19.52
C LYS A 185 -5.86 -15.34 20.41
N LEU A 186 -6.19 -14.15 19.91
CA LEU A 186 -7.01 -13.16 20.61
C LEU A 186 -8.45 -13.67 20.80
N ASP A 187 -9.01 -14.37 19.80
CA ASP A 187 -10.32 -15.00 19.89
C ASP A 187 -10.35 -16.06 20.99
N LYS A 188 -9.41 -17.00 20.99
CA LYS A 188 -9.30 -18.03 22.02
C LYS A 188 -9.14 -17.47 23.44
N ALA A 189 -8.57 -16.29 23.58
CA ALA A 189 -8.43 -15.60 24.85
C ALA A 189 -9.74 -14.90 25.30
N GLY A 190 -10.85 -15.05 24.58
CA GLY A 190 -12.14 -14.41 24.89
C GLY A 190 -12.16 -12.90 24.67
N GLN A 191 -11.23 -12.35 23.91
CA GLN A 191 -11.12 -10.92 23.63
C GLN A 191 -11.96 -10.48 22.42
N LEU A 192 -12.48 -11.43 21.64
CA LEU A 192 -13.34 -11.17 20.48
C LEU A 192 -14.83 -11.03 20.82
N GLN A 193 -15.23 -11.26 22.08
CA GLN A 193 -16.64 -11.26 22.49
C GLN A 193 -17.09 -9.96 23.17
N LYS A 194 -16.38 -8.84 22.92
CA LYS A 194 -16.81 -7.55 23.48
C LYS A 194 -17.08 -6.54 22.41
#